data_1781b196f89ee3ebdc0ea3520f564299
#
_entry.id   1781b196f89ee3ebdc0ea3520f564299
#
_cell.length_a   1.000
_cell.length_b   1.000
_cell.length_c   1.000
_cell.angle_alpha   90.00
_cell.angle_beta   90.00
_cell.angle_gamma   90.00
#
_symmetry.space_group_name_H-M   'P 1'
#
loop_
_entity.id
_entity.type
_entity.pdbx_description
1 polymer ?
#
loop_
_entity_poly.entity_id
_entity_poly.type
_entity_poly.pdbx_seq_one_letter_code
_entity_poly.pdbx_strand_id
1 'polypeptide(L)'
;MAFKIPQKSSVSIEDPESLFRDLRERTVEGLLAQQADMLRKYMNHVNKNKNTLDIALELPTGSGKTLVGLLIAEWCRRTKQERCVLLCPTKQLVHQVVEQAKEKYGINALDFSGPKNRYSEADKTAFNNCESIGVATYSALFNTKPFFSDVHTLIFDDAHAAENYVSSLWSLEVRRDQDETTFDAIWQIIAPYTTENDQLRYYDQGNEGSLDTSFVNKILTPYLLKCRTALTAAIDNASRDDESSEEYGYRWRWSMIKDHLHACHLYYTSNSILIRPLIAPTKSFLPFQKARQRIYMSATLGEGGDLERIFGRKKIERIPAPGGWDKQGIGRRLKFVDRKSVV
;
A
#
# COMPACT_ATOMS: atom_id res chain seq x y z
N MET A 1 -2.70 19.54 -59.16
CA MET A 1 -2.05 19.96 -57.91
C MET A 1 -2.37 18.91 -56.85
N ALA A 2 -1.36 18.12 -56.44
CA ALA A 2 -1.54 17.08 -55.43
C ALA A 2 -1.39 17.72 -54.05
N PHE A 3 -2.43 17.65 -53.23
CA PHE A 3 -2.36 18.07 -51.83
C PHE A 3 -1.41 17.13 -51.09
N LYS A 4 -0.26 17.66 -50.65
CA LYS A 4 0.60 16.98 -49.68
C LYS A 4 -0.12 16.97 -48.33
N ILE A 5 -0.60 15.79 -47.92
CA ILE A 5 -1.05 15.55 -46.55
C ILE A 5 0.19 15.75 -45.67
N PRO A 6 0.19 16.67 -44.68
CA PRO A 6 1.31 16.79 -43.78
C PRO A 6 1.47 15.48 -43.02
N GLN A 7 2.61 14.83 -43.18
CA GLN A 7 3.00 13.72 -42.28
C GLN A 7 2.97 14.25 -40.87
N LYS A 8 2.11 13.66 -40.04
CA LYS A 8 2.14 13.88 -38.57
C LYS A 8 3.56 13.58 -38.12
N SER A 9 4.31 14.61 -37.75
CA SER A 9 5.53 14.43 -36.99
C SER A 9 5.15 13.67 -35.72
N SER A 10 5.61 12.43 -35.59
CA SER A 10 5.57 11.71 -34.33
C SER A 10 6.48 12.48 -33.38
N VAL A 11 5.91 13.35 -32.57
CA VAL A 11 6.65 13.93 -31.45
C VAL A 11 7.07 12.74 -30.60
N SER A 12 8.37 12.49 -30.52
CA SER A 12 8.89 11.43 -29.63
C SER A 12 8.57 11.86 -28.22
N ILE A 13 7.72 11.07 -27.53
CA ILE A 13 7.38 11.29 -26.11
C ILE A 13 8.60 10.86 -25.30
N GLU A 14 9.54 11.77 -25.11
CA GLU A 14 10.84 11.48 -24.47
C GLU A 14 10.72 11.27 -22.95
N ASP A 15 9.80 11.97 -22.31
CA ASP A 15 9.62 11.96 -20.86
C ASP A 15 8.15 12.24 -20.46
N PRO A 16 7.79 12.07 -19.18
CA PRO A 16 6.42 12.30 -18.70
C PRO A 16 5.98 13.77 -18.77
N GLU A 17 6.89 14.74 -18.79
CA GLU A 17 6.56 16.16 -18.96
C GLU A 17 6.16 16.45 -20.40
N SER A 18 6.90 15.93 -21.37
CA SER A 18 6.56 16.06 -22.80
C SER A 18 5.26 15.31 -23.13
N LEU A 19 5.02 14.17 -22.49
CA LEU A 19 3.76 13.45 -22.60
C LEU A 19 2.56 14.32 -22.23
N PHE A 20 2.65 15.10 -21.14
CA PHE A 20 1.53 15.96 -20.74
C PHE A 20 1.13 16.93 -21.85
N ARG A 21 2.10 17.45 -22.63
CA ARG A 21 1.83 18.37 -23.76
C ARG A 21 1.11 17.66 -24.91
N ASP A 22 1.32 16.36 -25.08
CA ASP A 22 0.70 15.51 -26.12
C ASP A 22 -0.72 15.03 -25.74
N LEU A 23 -1.14 15.18 -24.48
CA LEU A 23 -2.50 14.82 -24.03
C LEU A 23 -3.51 15.85 -24.59
N ARG A 24 -4.20 15.49 -25.68
CA ARG A 24 -5.12 16.41 -26.40
C ARG A 24 -6.45 16.64 -25.68
N GLU A 25 -6.91 15.68 -24.91
CA GLU A 25 -8.22 15.71 -24.24
C GLU A 25 -8.12 16.34 -22.82
N ARG A 26 -6.93 16.84 -22.42
CA ARG A 26 -6.79 17.49 -21.12
C ARG A 26 -7.55 18.81 -21.07
N THR A 27 -8.18 19.06 -19.93
CA THR A 27 -8.85 20.34 -19.61
C THR A 27 -7.94 21.28 -18.82
N VAL A 28 -6.84 20.76 -18.28
CA VAL A 28 -5.85 21.55 -17.50
C VAL A 28 -4.82 22.13 -18.46
N GLU A 29 -4.58 23.44 -18.38
CA GLU A 29 -3.71 24.17 -19.32
C GLU A 29 -2.25 23.78 -19.20
N GLY A 30 -1.72 23.59 -17.97
CA GLY A 30 -0.31 23.32 -17.73
C GLY A 30 -0.03 22.55 -16.44
N LEU A 31 1.18 22.04 -16.35
CA LEU A 31 1.70 21.49 -15.10
C LEU A 31 2.07 22.64 -14.15
N LEU A 32 1.84 22.42 -12.86
CA LEU A 32 2.45 23.28 -11.84
C LEU A 32 3.98 23.13 -11.88
N ALA A 33 4.71 24.20 -11.59
CA ALA A 33 6.18 24.19 -11.62
C ALA A 33 6.78 23.04 -10.81
N GLN A 34 6.23 22.77 -9.63
CA GLN A 34 6.66 21.66 -8.77
C GLN A 34 6.42 20.27 -9.37
N GLN A 35 5.34 20.09 -10.13
CA GLN A 35 5.06 18.82 -10.81
C GLN A 35 6.08 18.60 -11.94
N ALA A 36 6.32 19.61 -12.76
CA ALA A 36 7.31 19.55 -13.82
C ALA A 36 8.72 19.30 -13.27
N ASP A 37 9.12 19.99 -12.21
CA ASP A 37 10.43 19.80 -11.58
C ASP A 37 10.59 18.38 -11.01
N MET A 38 9.54 17.81 -10.38
CA MET A 38 9.58 16.45 -9.87
C MET A 38 9.72 15.44 -11.02
N LEU A 39 8.98 15.60 -12.11
CA LEU A 39 9.07 14.73 -13.28
C LEU A 39 10.48 14.78 -13.90
N ARG A 40 11.08 15.96 -14.02
CA ARG A 40 12.47 16.12 -14.51
C ARG A 40 13.47 15.45 -13.58
N LYS A 41 13.34 15.61 -12.25
CA LYS A 41 14.20 14.95 -11.27
C LYS A 41 14.06 13.44 -11.35
N TYR A 42 12.84 12.91 -11.47
CA TYR A 42 12.58 11.49 -11.66
C TYR A 42 13.29 10.97 -12.92
N MET A 43 13.12 11.64 -14.08
CA MET A 43 13.75 11.24 -15.33
C MET A 43 15.27 11.29 -15.26
N ASN A 44 15.83 12.36 -14.69
CA ASN A 44 17.28 12.46 -14.48
C ASN A 44 17.81 11.33 -13.61
N HIS A 45 17.07 10.96 -12.56
CA HIS A 45 17.45 9.87 -11.68
C HIS A 45 17.43 8.51 -12.40
N VAL A 46 16.33 8.19 -13.10
CA VAL A 46 16.16 6.94 -13.85
C VAL A 46 17.20 6.81 -14.97
N ASN A 47 17.49 7.90 -15.68
CA ASN A 47 18.48 7.88 -16.76
C ASN A 47 19.92 7.64 -16.25
N LYS A 48 20.25 8.20 -15.07
CA LYS A 48 21.56 7.99 -14.43
C LYS A 48 21.69 6.61 -13.79
N ASN A 49 20.60 6.11 -13.22
CA ASN A 49 20.58 4.91 -12.37
C ASN A 49 19.59 3.88 -12.93
N LYS A 50 19.91 3.31 -14.09
CA LYS A 50 19.01 2.37 -14.83
C LYS A 50 18.56 1.13 -14.02
N ASN A 51 19.26 0.80 -12.95
CA ASN A 51 18.99 -0.37 -12.11
C ASN A 51 18.23 -0.03 -10.81
N THR A 52 17.81 1.22 -10.62
CA THR A 52 17.05 1.58 -9.42
C THR A 52 15.61 1.10 -9.55
N LEU A 53 15.26 0.12 -8.73
CA LEU A 53 13.93 -0.50 -8.74
C LEU A 53 12.93 0.22 -7.85
N ASP A 54 13.42 0.83 -6.76
CA ASP A 54 12.60 1.42 -5.69
C ASP A 54 12.94 2.91 -5.55
N ILE A 55 11.96 3.80 -5.88
CA ILE A 55 12.14 5.24 -5.87
C ILE A 55 11.01 5.89 -5.07
N ALA A 56 11.34 6.73 -4.11
CA ALA A 56 10.37 7.53 -3.36
C ALA A 56 10.40 8.99 -3.83
N LEU A 57 9.22 9.54 -4.13
CA LEU A 57 9.02 10.93 -4.54
C LEU A 57 8.37 11.72 -3.40
N GLU A 58 9.06 12.74 -2.91
CA GLU A 58 8.49 13.65 -1.92
C GLU A 58 7.66 14.73 -2.59
N LEU A 59 6.37 14.67 -2.39
CA LEU A 59 5.39 15.56 -2.99
C LEU A 59 4.46 16.11 -1.89
N PRO A 60 4.57 17.37 -1.49
CA PRO A 60 3.73 17.96 -0.46
C PRO A 60 2.23 17.80 -0.72
N THR A 61 1.44 17.81 0.33
CA THR A 61 -0.03 17.77 0.22
C THR A 61 -0.52 18.94 -0.62
N GLY A 62 -1.43 18.69 -1.56
CA GLY A 62 -1.96 19.71 -2.46
C GLY A 62 -1.06 20.02 -3.68
N SER A 63 0.11 19.38 -3.80
CA SER A 63 0.99 19.54 -4.98
C SER A 63 0.52 18.83 -6.24
N GLY A 64 -0.57 18.06 -6.15
CA GLY A 64 -1.07 17.23 -7.26
C GLY A 64 -0.25 15.95 -7.49
N LYS A 65 0.15 15.27 -6.42
CA LYS A 65 0.87 13.98 -6.44
C LYS A 65 0.29 13.00 -7.46
N THR A 66 -1.02 12.87 -7.45
CA THR A 66 -1.75 11.92 -8.31
C THR A 66 -1.46 12.16 -9.79
N LEU A 67 -1.40 13.41 -10.26
CA LEU A 67 -1.05 13.71 -11.65
C LEU A 67 0.38 13.28 -11.99
N VAL A 68 1.34 13.50 -11.09
CA VAL A 68 2.73 13.04 -11.28
C VAL A 68 2.78 11.53 -11.46
N GLY A 69 2.08 10.78 -10.58
CA GLY A 69 1.96 9.32 -10.69
C GLY A 69 1.30 8.87 -11.98
N LEU A 70 0.18 9.48 -12.36
CA LEU A 70 -0.54 9.18 -13.60
C LEU A 70 0.33 9.42 -14.84
N LEU A 71 1.09 10.52 -14.89
CA LEU A 71 1.98 10.84 -16.01
C LEU A 71 3.14 9.86 -16.13
N ILE A 72 3.72 9.43 -15.02
CA ILE A 72 4.77 8.40 -15.03
C ILE A 72 4.19 7.07 -15.51
N ALA A 73 3.02 6.66 -15.00
CA ALA A 73 2.35 5.43 -15.42
C ALA A 73 2.03 5.43 -16.92
N GLU A 74 1.43 6.52 -17.39
CA GLU A 74 1.04 6.66 -18.80
C GLU A 74 2.25 6.72 -19.73
N TRP A 75 3.31 7.38 -19.31
CA TRP A 75 4.57 7.40 -20.05
C TRP A 75 5.19 6.00 -20.15
N CYS A 76 5.29 5.25 -19.06
CA CYS A 76 5.76 3.88 -19.08
C CYS A 76 4.89 2.99 -19.96
N ARG A 77 3.56 3.15 -19.87
CA ARG A 77 2.62 2.40 -20.70
C ARG A 77 2.83 2.66 -22.19
N ARG A 78 2.90 3.95 -22.60
CA ARG A 78 3.00 4.31 -24.03
C ARG A 78 4.36 4.02 -24.62
N THR A 79 5.43 4.33 -23.90
CA THR A 79 6.80 4.25 -24.45
C THR A 79 7.46 2.90 -24.27
N LYS A 80 7.14 2.19 -23.18
CA LYS A 80 7.76 0.91 -22.85
C LYS A 80 6.82 -0.28 -23.00
N GLN A 81 5.54 -0.04 -23.32
CA GLN A 81 4.48 -1.07 -23.37
C GLN A 81 4.41 -1.85 -22.04
N GLU A 82 4.41 -1.12 -20.92
CA GLU A 82 4.38 -1.68 -19.59
C GLU A 82 2.97 -1.66 -18.99
N ARG A 83 2.60 -2.74 -18.29
CA ARG A 83 1.43 -2.74 -17.42
C ARG A 83 1.75 -1.96 -16.16
N CYS A 84 1.04 -0.84 -15.96
CA CYS A 84 1.24 0.08 -14.86
C CYS A 84 0.02 0.12 -13.95
N VAL A 85 0.22 0.07 -12.64
CA VAL A 85 -0.84 0.17 -11.65
C VAL A 85 -0.54 1.29 -10.67
N LEU A 86 -1.50 2.19 -10.48
CA LEU A 86 -1.49 3.18 -9.41
C LEU A 86 -2.35 2.66 -8.26
N LEU A 87 -1.77 2.58 -7.07
CA LEU A 87 -2.38 2.02 -5.89
C LEU A 87 -2.76 3.13 -4.90
N CYS A 88 -4.00 3.10 -4.45
CA CYS A 88 -4.58 4.06 -3.52
C CYS A 88 -4.98 3.40 -2.20
N PRO A 89 -5.02 4.14 -1.08
CA PRO A 89 -5.46 3.60 0.21
C PRO A 89 -6.92 3.14 0.24
N THR A 90 -7.82 3.85 -0.43
CA THR A 90 -9.26 3.60 -0.36
C THR A 90 -9.91 3.50 -1.74
N LYS A 91 -11.07 2.82 -1.82
CA LYS A 91 -11.88 2.74 -3.04
C LYS A 91 -12.34 4.12 -3.53
N GLN A 92 -12.69 5.02 -2.59
CA GLN A 92 -13.10 6.37 -2.94
C GLN A 92 -11.99 7.13 -3.67
N LEU A 93 -10.73 6.99 -3.21
CA LEU A 93 -9.58 7.58 -3.90
C LEU A 93 -9.35 6.97 -5.27
N VAL A 94 -9.57 5.64 -5.44
CA VAL A 94 -9.49 5.00 -6.76
C VAL A 94 -10.49 5.64 -7.72
N HIS A 95 -11.77 5.77 -7.33
CA HIS A 95 -12.80 6.42 -8.17
C HIS A 95 -12.41 7.85 -8.54
N GLN A 96 -11.96 8.66 -7.57
CA GLN A 96 -11.52 10.04 -7.81
C GLN A 96 -10.34 10.11 -8.78
N VAL A 97 -9.38 9.21 -8.66
CA VAL A 97 -8.21 9.17 -9.54
C VAL A 97 -8.61 8.80 -10.96
N VAL A 98 -9.49 7.81 -11.14
CA VAL A 98 -9.98 7.38 -12.46
C VAL A 98 -10.79 8.50 -13.13
N GLU A 99 -11.70 9.14 -12.39
CA GLU A 99 -12.47 10.29 -12.87
C GLU A 99 -11.55 11.44 -13.31
N GLN A 100 -10.60 11.83 -12.46
CA GLN A 100 -9.65 12.90 -12.80
C GLN A 100 -8.76 12.54 -13.99
N ALA A 101 -8.31 11.28 -14.08
CA ALA A 101 -7.51 10.80 -15.19
C ALA A 101 -8.24 11.00 -16.52
N LYS A 102 -9.50 10.62 -16.60
CA LYS A 102 -10.34 10.76 -17.80
C LYS A 102 -10.74 12.20 -18.09
N GLU A 103 -11.39 12.86 -17.11
CA GLU A 103 -12.02 14.15 -17.32
C GLU A 103 -11.06 15.33 -17.35
N LYS A 104 -10.00 15.29 -16.52
CA LYS A 104 -9.06 16.40 -16.44
C LYS A 104 -7.83 16.21 -17.32
N TYR A 105 -7.37 14.97 -17.50
CA TYR A 105 -6.09 14.72 -18.12
C TYR A 105 -6.17 13.95 -19.44
N GLY A 106 -7.31 13.38 -19.80
CA GLY A 106 -7.46 12.57 -21.01
C GLY A 106 -6.58 11.31 -20.99
N ILE A 107 -6.35 10.75 -19.79
CA ILE A 107 -5.59 9.52 -19.58
C ILE A 107 -6.56 8.36 -19.41
N ASN A 108 -6.37 7.28 -20.17
CA ASN A 108 -7.20 6.09 -20.08
C ASN A 108 -6.82 5.27 -18.84
N ALA A 109 -7.63 5.38 -17.78
CA ALA A 109 -7.47 4.69 -16.52
C ALA A 109 -8.68 3.81 -16.22
N LEU A 110 -8.44 2.60 -15.72
CA LEU A 110 -9.44 1.60 -15.37
C LEU A 110 -9.54 1.42 -13.86
N ASP A 111 -10.78 1.35 -13.37
CA ASP A 111 -11.08 1.14 -11.96
C ASP A 111 -11.07 -0.35 -11.60
N PHE A 112 -10.14 -0.73 -10.75
CA PHE A 112 -10.02 -2.07 -10.18
C PHE A 112 -10.19 -2.06 -8.64
N SER A 113 -11.08 -1.22 -8.12
CA SER A 113 -11.36 -1.09 -6.67
C SER A 113 -12.28 -2.19 -6.12
N GLY A 114 -13.01 -2.88 -6.99
CA GLY A 114 -13.92 -3.96 -6.64
C GLY A 114 -13.22 -5.31 -6.40
N PRO A 115 -13.98 -6.36 -6.05
CA PRO A 115 -13.46 -7.71 -6.00
C PRO A 115 -13.11 -8.22 -7.42
N LYS A 116 -12.02 -8.99 -7.51
CA LYS A 116 -11.45 -9.48 -8.78
C LYS A 116 -12.44 -10.16 -9.72
N ASN A 117 -13.41 -10.89 -9.17
CA ASN A 117 -14.44 -11.60 -9.94
C ASN A 117 -15.46 -10.65 -10.60
N ARG A 118 -15.49 -9.38 -10.23
CA ARG A 118 -16.34 -8.34 -10.83
C ARG A 118 -15.63 -7.50 -11.88
N TYR A 119 -14.33 -7.70 -12.12
CA TYR A 119 -13.64 -7.01 -13.20
C TYR A 119 -14.17 -7.49 -14.55
N SER A 120 -14.54 -6.56 -15.43
CA SER A 120 -15.01 -6.92 -16.77
C SER A 120 -13.87 -7.55 -17.58
N GLU A 121 -14.20 -8.49 -18.47
CA GLU A 121 -13.19 -9.10 -19.35
C GLU A 121 -12.58 -8.08 -20.33
N ALA A 122 -13.35 -7.07 -20.73
CA ALA A 122 -12.86 -5.97 -21.53
C ALA A 122 -11.78 -5.15 -20.81
N ASP A 123 -12.02 -4.79 -19.53
CA ASP A 123 -11.04 -4.05 -18.74
C ASP A 123 -9.78 -4.87 -18.47
N LYS A 124 -9.93 -6.16 -18.15
CA LYS A 124 -8.80 -7.06 -17.99
C LYS A 124 -7.96 -7.16 -19.26
N THR A 125 -8.61 -7.26 -20.40
CA THR A 125 -7.95 -7.34 -21.71
C THR A 125 -7.23 -6.04 -22.03
N ALA A 126 -7.90 -4.89 -21.89
CA ALA A 126 -7.31 -3.58 -22.13
C ALA A 126 -6.09 -3.32 -21.25
N PHE A 127 -6.16 -3.68 -19.97
CA PHE A 127 -5.03 -3.59 -19.04
C PHE A 127 -3.88 -4.51 -19.45
N ASN A 128 -4.16 -5.78 -19.75
CA ASN A 128 -3.14 -6.76 -20.13
C ASN A 128 -2.44 -6.40 -21.45
N ASN A 129 -3.15 -5.78 -22.38
CA ASN A 129 -2.62 -5.29 -23.65
C ASN A 129 -1.90 -3.94 -23.56
N CYS A 130 -1.75 -3.38 -22.36
CA CYS A 130 -1.19 -2.04 -22.16
C CYS A 130 -1.97 -0.91 -22.86
N GLU A 131 -3.28 -1.06 -23.04
CA GLU A 131 -4.14 -0.03 -23.63
C GLU A 131 -4.57 1.01 -22.59
N SER A 132 -4.52 0.66 -21.31
CA SER A 132 -4.93 1.48 -20.18
C SER A 132 -4.02 1.27 -18.97
N ILE A 133 -3.95 2.24 -18.07
CA ILE A 133 -3.37 2.05 -16.75
C ILE A 133 -4.43 1.52 -15.78
N GLY A 134 -4.00 0.69 -14.83
CA GLY A 134 -4.86 0.23 -13.74
C GLY A 134 -4.80 1.18 -12.55
N VAL A 135 -5.94 1.44 -11.92
CA VAL A 135 -6.01 2.11 -10.61
C VAL A 135 -6.74 1.18 -9.64
N ALA A 136 -6.12 0.87 -8.52
CA ALA A 136 -6.62 -0.11 -7.59
C ALA A 136 -6.35 0.27 -6.13
N THR A 137 -6.92 -0.47 -5.19
CA THR A 137 -6.55 -0.34 -3.78
C THR A 137 -5.28 -1.13 -3.46
N TYR A 138 -4.59 -0.78 -2.37
CA TYR A 138 -3.47 -1.57 -1.85
C TYR A 138 -3.85 -3.04 -1.66
N SER A 139 -5.03 -3.32 -1.11
CA SER A 139 -5.53 -4.68 -0.88
C SER A 139 -5.76 -5.47 -2.18
N ALA A 140 -5.97 -4.81 -3.31
CA ALA A 140 -6.09 -5.49 -4.61
C ALA A 140 -4.74 -6.07 -5.09
N LEU A 141 -3.61 -5.51 -4.63
CA LEU A 141 -2.28 -6.08 -4.86
C LEU A 141 -1.89 -7.04 -3.73
N PHE A 142 -1.97 -6.58 -2.47
CA PHE A 142 -1.54 -7.35 -1.30
C PHE A 142 -2.64 -8.29 -0.82
N ASN A 143 -2.86 -9.36 -1.57
CA ASN A 143 -3.73 -10.48 -1.22
C ASN A 143 -3.16 -11.80 -1.75
N THR A 144 -3.77 -12.91 -1.39
CA THR A 144 -3.26 -14.26 -1.73
C THR A 144 -3.34 -14.62 -3.20
N LYS A 145 -4.29 -14.05 -3.95
CA LYS A 145 -4.52 -14.34 -5.38
C LYS A 145 -4.74 -13.04 -6.17
N PRO A 146 -3.80 -12.10 -6.22
CA PRO A 146 -4.01 -10.80 -6.86
C PRO A 146 -4.23 -10.96 -8.38
N PHE A 147 -5.02 -10.06 -8.95
CA PHE A 147 -5.11 -9.92 -10.39
C PHE A 147 -3.79 -9.41 -10.97
N PHE A 148 -3.15 -8.51 -10.26
CA PHE A 148 -1.93 -7.83 -10.65
C PHE A 148 -0.66 -8.65 -10.40
N SER A 149 -0.63 -9.91 -10.87
CA SER A 149 0.50 -10.82 -10.64
C SER A 149 1.72 -10.57 -11.53
N ASP A 150 1.54 -9.84 -12.63
CA ASP A 150 2.58 -9.57 -13.63
C ASP A 150 2.55 -8.11 -14.10
N VAL A 151 2.77 -7.21 -13.16
CA VAL A 151 2.82 -5.75 -13.36
C VAL A 151 4.27 -5.30 -13.47
N HIS A 152 4.56 -4.38 -14.40
CA HIS A 152 5.91 -3.87 -14.60
C HIS A 152 6.21 -2.67 -13.70
N THR A 153 5.25 -1.74 -13.57
CA THR A 153 5.42 -0.52 -12.77
C THR A 153 4.30 -0.40 -11.75
N LEU A 154 4.67 -0.35 -10.48
CA LEU A 154 3.79 -0.12 -9.33
C LEU A 154 4.00 1.30 -8.80
N ILE A 155 2.94 2.07 -8.66
CA ILE A 155 2.96 3.42 -8.10
C ILE A 155 2.08 3.44 -6.86
N PHE A 156 2.63 3.84 -5.73
CA PHE A 156 1.97 3.88 -4.43
C PHE A 156 1.63 5.33 -4.10
N ASP A 157 0.36 5.70 -4.19
CA ASP A 157 -0.11 7.03 -3.77
C ASP A 157 -0.34 7.03 -2.26
N ASP A 158 0.23 8.01 -1.58
CA ASP A 158 0.24 8.13 -0.13
C ASP A 158 0.88 6.91 0.57
N ALA A 159 2.12 6.60 0.19
CA ALA A 159 2.83 5.38 0.54
C ALA A 159 2.93 5.09 2.05
N HIS A 160 2.89 6.12 2.93
CA HIS A 160 2.86 5.91 4.37
C HIS A 160 1.57 5.25 4.88
N ALA A 161 0.45 5.46 4.19
CA ALA A 161 -0.81 4.81 4.52
C ALA A 161 -0.81 3.30 4.21
N ALA A 162 0.19 2.80 3.49
CA ALA A 162 0.26 1.41 3.05
C ALA A 162 0.54 0.40 4.18
N GLU A 163 1.08 0.82 5.34
CA GLU A 163 1.59 -0.10 6.36
C GLU A 163 0.60 -1.20 6.72
N ASN A 164 -0.62 -0.83 7.07
CA ASN A 164 -1.62 -1.81 7.49
C ASN A 164 -2.05 -2.72 6.34
N TYR A 165 -2.15 -2.20 5.12
CA TYR A 165 -2.52 -2.99 3.94
C TYR A 165 -1.44 -3.98 3.54
N VAL A 166 -0.19 -3.55 3.55
CA VAL A 166 0.95 -4.43 3.23
C VAL A 166 1.10 -5.51 4.29
N SER A 167 1.06 -5.14 5.58
CA SER A 167 1.25 -6.09 6.67
C SER A 167 0.10 -7.07 6.84
N SER A 168 -1.13 -6.70 6.45
CA SER A 168 -2.33 -7.54 6.65
C SER A 168 -2.22 -8.90 5.95
N LEU A 169 -1.51 -8.99 4.82
CA LEU A 169 -1.29 -10.25 4.11
C LEU A 169 -0.52 -11.28 4.97
N TRP A 170 0.34 -10.79 5.86
CA TRP A 170 1.16 -11.61 6.76
C TRP A 170 0.77 -11.44 8.23
N SER A 171 -0.48 -11.06 8.50
CA SER A 171 -0.98 -10.87 9.86
C SER A 171 -2.11 -11.84 10.14
N LEU A 172 -2.03 -12.50 11.29
CA LEU A 172 -3.11 -13.29 11.84
C LEU A 172 -3.69 -12.54 13.03
N GLU A 173 -4.97 -12.20 12.93
CA GLU A 173 -5.74 -11.63 14.03
C GLU A 173 -6.81 -12.63 14.46
N VAL A 174 -6.84 -12.95 15.76
CA VAL A 174 -7.86 -13.77 16.39
C VAL A 174 -8.64 -12.86 17.31
N ARG A 175 -9.92 -12.68 17.01
CA ARG A 175 -10.82 -11.82 17.78
C ARG A 175 -11.73 -12.69 18.63
N ARG A 176 -11.88 -12.30 19.89
CA ARG A 176 -12.69 -13.03 20.85
C ARG A 176 -14.16 -13.10 20.46
N ASP A 177 -14.71 -12.00 19.93
CA ASP A 177 -16.09 -11.91 19.46
C ASP A 177 -16.39 -12.76 18.20
N GLN A 178 -15.35 -13.23 17.50
CA GLN A 178 -15.49 -14.04 16.29
C GLN A 178 -15.15 -15.51 16.54
N ASP A 179 -14.16 -15.79 17.38
CA ASP A 179 -13.69 -17.13 17.71
C ASP A 179 -13.12 -17.16 19.12
N GLU A 180 -14.02 -17.27 20.11
CA GLU A 180 -13.66 -17.31 21.53
C GLU A 180 -12.80 -18.53 21.87
N THR A 181 -13.10 -19.67 21.24
CA THR A 181 -12.40 -20.94 21.50
C THR A 181 -10.91 -20.82 21.15
N THR A 182 -10.60 -20.33 19.97
CA THR A 182 -9.21 -20.14 19.54
C THR A 182 -8.54 -19.02 20.32
N PHE A 183 -9.26 -17.93 20.60
CA PHE A 183 -8.76 -16.83 21.39
C PHE A 183 -8.34 -17.30 22.78
N ASP A 184 -9.19 -18.04 23.48
CA ASP A 184 -8.93 -18.54 24.82
C ASP A 184 -7.80 -19.59 24.81
N ALA A 185 -7.75 -20.48 23.83
CA ALA A 185 -6.65 -21.42 23.67
C ALA A 185 -5.28 -20.72 23.53
N ILE A 186 -5.21 -19.65 22.74
CA ILE A 186 -3.99 -18.86 22.60
C ILE A 186 -3.70 -18.09 23.89
N TRP A 187 -4.74 -17.51 24.51
CA TRP A 187 -4.58 -16.78 25.77
C TRP A 187 -3.96 -17.66 26.87
N GLN A 188 -4.44 -18.87 27.08
CA GLN A 188 -3.88 -19.80 28.06
C GLN A 188 -2.38 -20.08 27.84
N ILE A 189 -1.94 -20.07 26.59
CA ILE A 189 -0.51 -20.27 26.26
C ILE A 189 0.33 -19.04 26.59
N ILE A 190 -0.19 -17.83 26.38
CA ILE A 190 0.58 -16.59 26.59
C ILE A 190 0.40 -16.00 27.98
N ALA A 191 -0.68 -16.31 28.71
CA ALA A 191 -0.99 -15.77 30.03
C ALA A 191 0.17 -15.85 31.04
N PRO A 192 0.97 -16.93 31.11
CA PRO A 192 2.12 -17.00 32.02
C PRO A 192 3.21 -15.94 31.74
N TYR A 193 3.15 -15.27 30.60
CA TYR A 193 4.12 -14.26 30.15
C TYR A 193 3.53 -12.84 30.11
N THR A 194 2.30 -12.67 30.63
CA THR A 194 1.61 -11.39 30.76
C THR A 194 1.69 -10.88 32.19
N THR A 195 1.31 -9.62 32.44
CA THR A 195 1.25 -9.05 33.80
C THR A 195 -0.03 -9.49 34.53
N GLU A 196 -0.03 -9.43 35.85
CA GLU A 196 -1.23 -9.70 36.66
C GLU A 196 -2.40 -8.78 36.26
N ASN A 197 -2.13 -7.51 35.99
CA ASN A 197 -3.12 -6.56 35.53
C ASN A 197 -3.73 -6.98 34.17
N ASP A 198 -2.95 -7.53 33.25
CA ASP A 198 -3.46 -8.00 31.95
C ASP A 198 -4.34 -9.25 32.12
N GLN A 199 -3.99 -10.14 33.08
CA GLN A 199 -4.82 -11.29 33.41
C GLN A 199 -6.15 -10.88 34.04
N LEU A 200 -6.13 -9.89 34.92
CA LEU A 200 -7.35 -9.32 35.52
C LEU A 200 -8.25 -8.72 34.41
N ARG A 201 -7.68 -7.94 33.50
CA ARG A 201 -8.41 -7.36 32.33
C ARG A 201 -9.01 -8.40 31.41
N TYR A 202 -8.35 -9.54 31.27
CA TYR A 202 -8.90 -10.65 30.48
C TYR A 202 -10.17 -11.25 31.10
N TYR A 203 -10.22 -11.36 32.46
CA TYR A 203 -11.37 -11.92 33.16
C TYR A 203 -12.48 -10.89 33.43
N ASP A 204 -12.17 -9.61 33.50
CA ASP A 204 -13.10 -8.52 33.87
C ASP A 204 -13.95 -8.02 32.70
N GLN A 205 -14.39 -8.92 31.85
CA GLN A 205 -15.08 -8.59 30.61
C GLN A 205 -16.48 -7.97 30.87
N GLY A 206 -16.59 -6.67 30.64
CA GLY A 206 -17.91 -6.02 30.41
C GLY A 206 -18.75 -5.72 31.62
N ASN A 207 -18.21 -5.79 32.85
CA ASN A 207 -18.88 -5.24 34.01
C ASN A 207 -18.84 -3.70 33.96
N GLU A 208 -19.95 -3.03 34.28
CA GLU A 208 -19.99 -1.57 34.47
C GLU A 208 -18.94 -1.18 35.52
N GLY A 209 -17.85 -0.53 35.06
CA GLY A 209 -16.67 -0.24 35.89
C GLY A 209 -15.40 -0.98 35.47
N SER A 210 -15.43 -1.68 34.32
CA SER A 210 -14.29 -2.44 33.81
C SER A 210 -13.04 -1.58 33.63
N LEU A 211 -11.87 -2.17 33.94
CA LEU A 211 -10.57 -1.59 33.68
C LEU A 211 -10.48 -1.21 32.19
N ASP A 212 -9.78 -0.11 31.91
CA ASP A 212 -9.56 0.41 30.56
C ASP A 212 -9.27 -0.70 29.53
N THR A 213 -10.16 -0.90 28.58
CA THR A 213 -10.05 -1.92 27.51
C THR A 213 -9.22 -1.42 26.32
N SER A 214 -8.77 -0.16 26.35
CA SER A 214 -8.01 0.48 25.26
C SER A 214 -6.53 0.13 25.24
N PHE A 215 -6.06 -0.78 26.08
CA PHE A 215 -4.65 -1.18 26.14
C PHE A 215 -4.27 -2.10 24.97
N VAL A 216 -3.03 -1.97 24.52
CA VAL A 216 -2.37 -2.92 23.61
C VAL A 216 -1.02 -3.28 24.21
N ASN A 217 -0.83 -4.55 24.55
CA ASN A 217 0.44 -5.07 25.05
C ASN A 217 1.08 -6.05 24.07
N LYS A 218 2.36 -6.35 24.30
CA LYS A 218 3.14 -7.25 23.44
C LYS A 218 3.83 -8.32 24.28
N ILE A 219 3.78 -9.56 23.82
CA ILE A 219 4.62 -10.63 24.36
C ILE A 219 6.06 -10.40 23.90
N LEU A 220 7.00 -10.42 24.86
CA LEU A 220 8.42 -10.28 24.53
C LEU A 220 8.89 -11.44 23.67
N THR A 221 9.70 -11.16 22.66
CA THR A 221 10.17 -12.14 21.67
C THR A 221 10.75 -13.42 22.30
N PRO A 222 11.57 -13.39 23.38
CA PRO A 222 12.06 -14.61 24.03
C PRO A 222 10.93 -15.52 24.56
N TYR A 223 9.83 -14.93 25.07
CA TYR A 223 8.69 -15.68 25.56
C TYR A 223 7.84 -16.23 24.39
N LEU A 224 7.66 -15.44 23.32
CA LEU A 224 7.00 -15.91 22.10
C LEU A 224 7.71 -17.16 21.54
N LEU A 225 9.03 -17.18 21.56
CA LEU A 225 9.83 -18.31 21.09
C LEU A 225 9.66 -19.55 22.01
N LYS A 226 9.52 -19.35 23.33
CA LYS A 226 9.26 -20.44 24.28
C LYS A 226 7.90 -21.11 24.05
N CYS A 227 6.87 -20.32 23.76
CA CYS A 227 5.52 -20.85 23.53
C CYS A 227 5.23 -21.20 22.06
N ARG A 228 6.21 -21.06 21.15
CA ARG A 228 6.06 -21.27 19.69
C ARG A 228 5.36 -22.58 19.34
N THR A 229 5.80 -23.71 19.91
CA THR A 229 5.26 -25.03 19.60
C THR A 229 3.79 -25.15 20.00
N ALA A 230 3.44 -24.68 21.21
CA ALA A 230 2.07 -24.68 21.70
C ALA A 230 1.16 -23.77 20.87
N LEU A 231 1.63 -22.56 20.53
CA LEU A 231 0.91 -21.63 19.66
C LEU A 231 0.68 -22.22 18.28
N THR A 232 1.71 -22.85 17.69
CA THR A 232 1.57 -23.51 16.39
C THR A 232 0.50 -24.61 16.43
N ALA A 233 0.50 -25.45 17.45
CA ALA A 233 -0.48 -26.52 17.61
C ALA A 233 -1.92 -25.97 17.78
N ALA A 234 -2.11 -24.92 18.59
CA ALA A 234 -3.42 -24.32 18.80
C ALA A 234 -3.99 -23.71 17.53
N ILE A 235 -3.17 -22.93 16.79
CA ILE A 235 -3.61 -22.27 15.56
C ILE A 235 -3.77 -23.29 14.40
N ASP A 236 -2.92 -24.30 14.31
CA ASP A 236 -3.07 -25.38 13.32
C ASP A 236 -4.39 -26.14 13.52
N ASN A 237 -4.81 -26.39 14.76
CA ASN A 237 -6.11 -27.01 15.06
C ASN A 237 -7.26 -26.11 14.63
N ALA A 238 -7.26 -24.83 15.04
CA ALA A 238 -8.27 -23.87 14.62
C ALA A 238 -8.36 -23.72 13.08
N SER A 239 -7.22 -23.78 12.39
CA SER A 239 -7.16 -23.68 10.94
C SER A 239 -7.70 -24.89 10.19
N ARG A 240 -7.84 -26.05 10.84
CA ARG A 240 -8.46 -27.26 10.25
C ARG A 240 -9.97 -27.22 10.32
N ASP A 241 -10.50 -26.64 11.39
CA ASP A 241 -11.93 -26.57 11.66
C ASP A 241 -12.60 -25.37 10.98
N ASP A 242 -11.79 -24.47 10.38
CA ASP A 242 -12.28 -23.27 9.70
C ASP A 242 -12.82 -23.62 8.31
N GLU A 243 -14.13 -23.88 8.22
CA GLU A 243 -14.90 -24.02 6.98
C GLU A 243 -15.26 -22.67 6.33
N SER A 244 -14.90 -21.54 6.96
CA SER A 244 -15.16 -20.21 6.43
C SER A 244 -14.41 -19.99 5.12
N SER A 245 -15.02 -19.18 4.24
CA SER A 245 -14.56 -18.92 2.87
C SER A 245 -13.04 -18.80 2.77
N GLU A 246 -12.44 -19.50 1.82
CA GLU A 246 -10.98 -19.59 1.57
C GLU A 246 -10.22 -18.23 1.60
N GLU A 247 -10.93 -17.13 1.50
CA GLU A 247 -10.34 -15.78 1.34
C GLU A 247 -10.05 -15.08 2.68
N TYR A 248 -10.70 -15.46 3.79
CA TYR A 248 -10.63 -14.73 5.08
C TYR A 248 -10.28 -15.60 6.28
N GLY A 249 -10.18 -16.92 6.13
CA GLY A 249 -9.92 -17.86 7.21
C GLY A 249 -8.49 -17.83 7.75
N TYR A 250 -8.32 -18.35 8.98
CA TYR A 250 -7.00 -18.48 9.63
C TYR A 250 -6.01 -19.25 8.78
N ARG A 251 -6.45 -20.26 8.05
CA ARG A 251 -5.62 -21.18 7.26
C ARG A 251 -4.66 -20.46 6.32
N TRP A 252 -5.14 -19.48 5.55
CA TRP A 252 -4.30 -18.76 4.58
C TRP A 252 -3.31 -17.81 5.26
N ARG A 253 -3.78 -17.00 6.19
CA ARG A 253 -2.92 -16.06 6.93
C ARG A 253 -1.89 -16.79 7.76
N TRP A 254 -2.30 -17.85 8.42
CA TRP A 254 -1.41 -18.68 9.22
C TRP A 254 -0.33 -19.35 8.37
N SER A 255 -0.66 -19.91 7.21
CA SER A 255 0.32 -20.50 6.29
C SER A 255 1.40 -19.51 5.84
N MET A 256 1.11 -18.22 5.84
CA MET A 256 2.08 -17.17 5.45
C MET A 256 3.10 -16.83 6.55
N ILE A 257 2.82 -17.16 7.83
CA ILE A 257 3.65 -16.73 8.96
C ILE A 257 4.11 -17.86 9.88
N LYS A 258 3.49 -19.03 9.87
CA LYS A 258 3.74 -20.10 10.85
C LYS A 258 5.21 -20.53 10.93
N ASP A 259 5.91 -20.62 9.81
CA ASP A 259 7.32 -21.02 9.76
C ASP A 259 8.28 -19.87 10.17
N HIS A 260 7.74 -18.65 10.32
CA HIS A 260 8.49 -17.43 10.56
C HIS A 260 8.12 -16.71 11.86
N LEU A 261 7.53 -17.41 12.84
CA LEU A 261 7.14 -16.80 14.13
C LEU A 261 8.31 -16.12 14.86
N HIS A 262 9.55 -16.56 14.63
CA HIS A 262 10.75 -15.92 15.17
C HIS A 262 10.97 -14.48 14.66
N ALA A 263 10.37 -14.11 13.53
CA ALA A 263 10.41 -12.77 12.95
C ALA A 263 9.10 -12.00 13.20
N CYS A 264 8.17 -12.56 13.97
CA CYS A 264 6.89 -11.97 14.29
C CYS A 264 6.87 -11.37 15.70
N HIS A 265 5.93 -10.47 15.90
CA HIS A 265 5.50 -10.00 17.19
C HIS A 265 4.09 -10.50 17.46
N LEU A 266 3.79 -10.80 18.73
CA LEU A 266 2.45 -11.08 19.21
C LEU A 266 2.00 -9.91 20.08
N TYR A 267 0.95 -9.23 19.64
CA TYR A 267 0.24 -8.19 20.38
C TYR A 267 -1.09 -8.74 20.89
N TYR A 268 -1.53 -8.26 22.03
CA TYR A 268 -2.79 -8.66 22.62
C TYR A 268 -3.51 -7.49 23.28
N THR A 269 -4.82 -7.58 23.26
CA THR A 269 -5.78 -6.76 24.00
C THR A 269 -6.69 -7.69 24.81
N SER A 270 -7.69 -7.16 25.51
CA SER A 270 -8.75 -7.99 26.12
C SER A 270 -9.59 -8.77 25.06
N ASN A 271 -9.66 -8.29 23.82
CA ASN A 271 -10.58 -8.78 22.80
C ASN A 271 -9.92 -9.27 21.51
N SER A 272 -8.61 -9.08 21.34
CA SER A 272 -7.91 -9.52 20.13
C SER A 272 -6.47 -9.93 20.41
N ILE A 273 -6.00 -10.89 19.64
CA ILE A 273 -4.60 -11.32 19.59
C ILE A 273 -4.16 -11.16 18.13
N LEU A 274 -3.07 -10.40 17.92
CA LEU A 274 -2.51 -10.12 16.61
C LEU A 274 -1.07 -10.64 16.52
N ILE A 275 -0.82 -11.56 15.58
CA ILE A 275 0.52 -12.02 15.24
C ILE A 275 0.89 -11.44 13.87
N ARG A 276 1.98 -10.68 13.81
CA ARG A 276 2.46 -10.07 12.57
C ARG A 276 3.99 -9.92 12.54
N PRO A 277 4.63 -10.00 11.37
CA PRO A 277 6.05 -9.71 11.25
C PRO A 277 6.34 -8.22 11.50
N LEU A 278 7.51 -7.92 12.05
CA LEU A 278 7.98 -6.55 12.21
C LEU A 278 8.19 -5.87 10.85
N ILE A 279 8.70 -6.63 9.88
CA ILE A 279 8.94 -6.19 8.49
C ILE A 279 8.19 -7.15 7.58
N ALA A 280 7.34 -6.60 6.72
CA ALA A 280 6.60 -7.41 5.76
C ALA A 280 7.56 -8.16 4.80
N PRO A 281 7.43 -9.50 4.64
CA PRO A 281 8.34 -10.29 3.82
C PRO A 281 8.04 -10.18 2.31
N THR A 282 7.92 -8.97 1.80
CA THR A 282 7.56 -8.68 0.40
C THR A 282 8.53 -9.26 -0.64
N LYS A 283 9.74 -9.65 -0.20
CA LYS A 283 10.71 -10.33 -1.08
C LYS A 283 10.23 -11.69 -1.57
N SER A 284 9.41 -12.37 -0.79
CA SER A 284 8.80 -13.64 -1.18
C SER A 284 7.49 -13.46 -1.96
N PHE A 285 6.96 -12.24 -2.01
CA PHE A 285 5.69 -11.94 -2.67
C PHE A 285 5.93 -11.54 -4.14
N LEU A 286 5.77 -12.52 -5.04
CA LEU A 286 6.10 -12.40 -6.44
C LEU A 286 5.44 -11.21 -7.17
N PRO A 287 4.14 -10.88 -6.97
CA PRO A 287 3.53 -9.74 -7.64
C PRO A 287 4.23 -8.41 -7.37
N PHE A 288 4.73 -8.22 -6.14
CA PHE A 288 5.50 -7.04 -5.77
C PHE A 288 6.98 -7.15 -6.19
N GLN A 289 7.58 -8.34 -6.03
CA GLN A 289 9.00 -8.56 -6.30
C GLN A 289 9.35 -8.47 -7.78
N LYS A 290 8.49 -8.98 -8.67
CA LYS A 290 8.72 -9.00 -10.13
C LYS A 290 8.59 -7.64 -10.79
N ALA A 291 7.96 -6.65 -10.15
CA ALA A 291 7.83 -5.32 -10.70
C ALA A 291 9.22 -4.73 -11.02
N ARG A 292 9.36 -4.23 -12.25
CA ARG A 292 10.60 -3.59 -12.73
C ARG A 292 10.86 -2.28 -12.02
N GLN A 293 9.79 -1.58 -11.63
CA GLN A 293 9.89 -0.32 -10.89
C GLN A 293 8.76 -0.20 -9.87
N ARG A 294 9.10 0.31 -8.68
CA ARG A 294 8.17 0.69 -7.61
C ARG A 294 8.41 2.13 -7.24
N ILE A 295 7.38 2.94 -7.33
CA ILE A 295 7.42 4.38 -7.07
C ILE A 295 6.52 4.65 -5.88
N TYR A 296 7.09 5.24 -4.83
CA TYR A 296 6.42 5.57 -3.59
C TYR A 296 6.22 7.07 -3.50
N MET A 297 4.99 7.54 -3.55
CA MET A 297 4.67 8.97 -3.45
C MET A 297 4.14 9.29 -2.06
N SER A 298 4.71 10.28 -1.42
CA SER A 298 4.25 10.75 -0.11
C SER A 298 4.54 12.23 0.11
N ALA A 299 3.79 12.83 1.01
CA ALA A 299 4.03 14.22 1.43
C ALA A 299 5.29 14.35 2.30
N THR A 300 5.65 13.27 2.98
CA THR A 300 6.86 13.17 3.79
C THR A 300 7.50 11.83 3.51
N LEU A 301 8.80 11.80 3.27
CA LEU A 301 9.51 10.53 3.02
C LEU A 301 10.02 9.87 4.31
N GLY A 302 9.88 10.54 5.45
CA GLY A 302 10.43 10.10 6.72
C GLY A 302 11.96 10.09 6.70
N GLU A 303 12.54 10.16 7.87
CA GLU A 303 13.97 9.86 8.08
C GLU A 303 14.07 8.43 8.57
N GLY A 304 15.13 7.72 8.20
CA GLY A 304 15.50 6.49 8.89
C GLY A 304 14.82 5.19 8.51
N GLY A 305 14.27 5.04 7.31
CA GLY A 305 13.92 3.71 6.80
C GLY A 305 12.48 3.28 7.04
N ASP A 306 11.54 4.18 7.33
CA ASP A 306 10.13 3.84 7.53
C ASP A 306 9.52 3.18 6.29
N LEU A 307 9.72 3.72 5.11
CA LEU A 307 9.24 3.10 3.86
C LEU A 307 9.90 1.74 3.62
N GLU A 308 11.21 1.63 3.91
CA GLU A 308 11.93 0.37 3.83
C GLU A 308 11.33 -0.70 4.74
N ARG A 309 10.94 -0.33 5.96
CA ARG A 309 10.27 -1.20 6.92
C ARG A 309 8.87 -1.61 6.44
N ILE A 310 8.06 -0.63 6.01
CA ILE A 310 6.69 -0.86 5.52
C ILE A 310 6.69 -1.84 4.33
N PHE A 311 7.56 -1.61 3.36
CA PHE A 311 7.60 -2.39 2.12
C PHE A 311 8.64 -3.52 2.11
N GLY A 312 9.30 -3.80 3.23
CA GLY A 312 10.28 -4.87 3.33
C GLY A 312 11.47 -4.73 2.38
N ARG A 313 11.89 -3.49 2.10
CA ARG A 313 13.00 -3.19 1.17
C ARG A 313 14.29 -2.89 1.93
N LYS A 314 15.43 -3.17 1.31
CA LYS A 314 16.74 -2.80 1.91
C LYS A 314 17.05 -1.32 1.74
N LYS A 315 16.68 -0.76 0.59
CA LYS A 315 16.96 0.62 0.22
C LYS A 315 15.89 1.11 -0.74
N ILE A 316 15.40 2.32 -0.51
CA ILE A 316 14.52 3.07 -1.39
C ILE A 316 15.22 4.40 -1.67
N GLU A 317 15.49 4.68 -2.94
CA GLU A 317 16.13 5.94 -3.34
C GLU A 317 15.13 7.10 -3.22
N ARG A 318 15.50 8.15 -2.51
CA ARG A 318 14.61 9.29 -2.25
C ARG A 318 14.91 10.45 -3.19
N ILE A 319 13.87 10.97 -3.83
CA ILE A 319 13.91 12.20 -4.58
C ILE A 319 13.15 13.26 -3.77
N PRO A 320 13.88 14.16 -3.06
CA PRO A 320 13.25 15.14 -2.20
C PRO A 320 12.53 16.21 -2.99
N ALA A 321 11.52 16.81 -2.37
CA ALA A 321 10.87 17.99 -2.88
C ALA A 321 11.91 19.10 -3.17
N PRO A 322 11.80 19.86 -4.27
CA PRO A 322 12.66 20.99 -4.52
C PRO A 322 12.59 22.00 -3.38
N GLY A 323 13.76 22.53 -2.96
CA GLY A 323 13.84 23.52 -1.89
C GLY A 323 13.03 24.78 -2.20
N GLY A 324 12.33 25.30 -1.20
CA GLY A 324 11.53 26.52 -1.33
C GLY A 324 10.03 26.31 -1.56
N TRP A 325 9.56 25.11 -1.80
CA TRP A 325 8.13 24.83 -1.97
C TRP A 325 7.33 25.06 -0.67
N ASP A 326 7.93 24.81 0.50
CA ASP A 326 7.33 25.08 1.80
C ASP A 326 7.02 26.57 2.02
N LYS A 327 7.74 27.45 1.33
CA LYS A 327 7.59 28.90 1.42
C LYS A 327 6.56 29.47 0.45
N GLN A 328 6.18 28.74 -0.59
CA GLN A 328 5.25 29.18 -1.63
C GLN A 328 3.77 28.91 -1.32
N GLY A 329 3.44 28.56 -0.08
CA GLY A 329 2.08 28.56 0.46
C GLY A 329 1.02 27.91 -0.42
N ILE A 330 1.22 26.65 -0.81
CA ILE A 330 0.20 25.88 -1.53
C ILE A 330 -0.85 25.45 -0.51
N GLY A 331 -1.89 26.28 -0.37
CA GLY A 331 -3.02 26.06 0.54
C GLY A 331 -2.76 26.56 1.97
N ARG A 332 -3.70 27.32 2.52
CA ARG A 332 -3.73 27.67 3.95
C ARG A 332 -3.89 26.35 4.74
N ARG A 333 -2.84 25.92 5.43
CA ARG A 333 -2.93 24.84 6.40
C ARG A 333 -3.76 25.33 7.59
N LEU A 334 -5.03 24.96 7.66
CA LEU A 334 -5.80 25.09 8.88
C LEU A 334 -5.31 24.00 9.86
N LYS A 335 -4.47 24.39 10.81
CA LYS A 335 -4.13 23.53 11.94
C LYS A 335 -5.29 23.64 12.94
N PHE A 336 -6.15 22.65 12.97
CA PHE A 336 -7.05 22.45 14.09
C PHE A 336 -6.24 21.93 15.28
N VAL A 337 -5.91 22.82 16.20
CA VAL A 337 -5.36 22.44 17.50
C VAL A 337 -6.57 22.25 18.41
N ASP A 338 -6.91 21.01 18.71
CA ASP A 338 -7.90 20.74 19.76
C ASP A 338 -7.26 21.11 21.12
N ARG A 339 -7.73 22.22 21.70
CA ARG A 339 -7.29 22.72 23.01
C ARG A 339 -7.77 21.88 24.19
N LYS A 340 -8.48 20.78 23.97
CA LYS A 340 -9.03 19.92 25.03
C LYS A 340 -8.09 18.79 25.48
N SER A 341 -6.92 18.64 24.91
CA SER A 341 -5.94 17.60 25.30
C SER A 341 -4.79 18.12 26.16
N VAL A 342 -5.02 19.18 26.92
CA VAL A 342 -4.07 19.63 27.98
C VAL A 342 -4.85 19.73 29.28
N VAL A 343 -5.04 18.60 29.96
CA VAL A 343 -5.13 18.45 31.42
C VAL A 343 -4.50 17.12 31.79
#